data_50d2369b6cf26a1861b20c56936fb9cb
#
_entry.id   50d2369b6cf26a1861b20c56936fb9cb
#
_cell.length_a   1.000
_cell.length_b   1.000
_cell.length_c   1.000
_cell.angle_alpha   90.00
_cell.angle_beta   90.00
_cell.angle_gamma   90.00
#
_symmetry.space_group_name_H-M   'P 1'
#
loop_
_entity.id
_entity.type
_entity.pdbx_description
1 polymer ?
#
loop_
_entity_poly.entity_id
_entity_poly.type
_entity_poly.pdbx_seq_one_letter_code
_entity_poly.pdbx_strand_id
1 'polypeptide(L)'
;RELRAVLAGIPKGVDAVTRSCDPVTKAKAMQVIERPFLVVRAAGSGMEGSGDLLALRGDICFPIEVKSSKKPKLYLSGRTWDQYQSMIYEGKRCELMPLYAYRLKSVRGDSWRIFRVDVGRLSGRLGILTRRIPELPLTRNGKPFLDWEQGMPLHQFISLVCRKSTTPTLESLDKRIKN
;
A
#
# COMPACT_ATOMS: atom_id res chain seq x y z
N ARG A 1 -8.66 -10.99 -5.10
CA ARG A 1 -8.30 -12.13 -4.21
C ARG A 1 -6.80 -12.16 -3.89
N GLU A 2 -5.91 -12.07 -4.88
CA GLU A 2 -4.45 -12.19 -4.73
C GLU A 2 -3.86 -11.12 -3.80
N LEU A 3 -4.09 -9.83 -4.07
CA LEU A 3 -3.63 -8.74 -3.20
C LEU A 3 -4.09 -8.91 -1.75
N ARG A 4 -5.36 -9.26 -1.55
CA ARG A 4 -5.91 -9.55 -0.21
C ARG A 4 -5.14 -10.66 0.49
N ALA A 5 -4.84 -11.76 -0.22
CA ALA A 5 -4.11 -12.89 0.35
C ALA A 5 -2.70 -12.47 0.80
N VAL A 6 -1.99 -11.66 0.00
CA VAL A 6 -0.67 -11.14 0.34
C VAL A 6 -0.72 -10.25 1.59
N LEU A 7 -1.63 -9.27 1.63
CA LEU A 7 -1.75 -8.35 2.77
C LEU A 7 -2.21 -9.06 4.05
N ALA A 8 -3.07 -10.08 3.92
CA ALA A 8 -3.49 -10.92 5.04
C ALA A 8 -2.44 -11.96 5.47
N GLY A 9 -1.24 -11.92 4.93
CA GLY A 9 -0.13 -12.80 5.33
C GLY A 9 -0.34 -14.27 4.97
N ILE A 10 -1.17 -14.61 3.95
CA ILE A 10 -1.36 -15.98 3.50
C ILE A 10 -0.06 -16.45 2.81
N PRO A 11 0.65 -17.49 3.35
CA PRO A 11 1.98 -17.86 2.89
C PRO A 11 2.09 -18.08 1.39
N LYS A 12 1.15 -18.79 0.79
CA LYS A 12 1.11 -19.04 -0.66
C LYS A 12 1.05 -17.76 -1.50
N GLY A 13 0.30 -16.75 -1.02
CA GLY A 13 0.19 -15.45 -1.69
C GLY A 13 1.49 -14.66 -1.59
N VAL A 14 2.10 -14.64 -0.41
CA VAL A 14 3.38 -13.95 -0.17
C VAL A 14 4.51 -14.61 -0.97
N ASP A 15 4.58 -15.95 -1.00
CA ASP A 15 5.57 -16.68 -1.78
C ASP A 15 5.45 -16.37 -3.29
N ALA A 16 4.24 -16.24 -3.81
CA ALA A 16 3.99 -15.92 -5.22
C ALA A 16 4.63 -14.59 -5.64
N VAL A 17 4.50 -13.53 -4.81
CA VAL A 17 5.04 -12.20 -5.11
C VAL A 17 6.53 -12.03 -4.74
N THR A 18 7.08 -12.97 -3.96
CA THR A 18 8.50 -12.94 -3.54
C THR A 18 9.36 -13.96 -4.25
N ARG A 19 8.80 -14.73 -5.19
CA ARG A 19 9.47 -15.86 -5.85
C ARG A 19 10.77 -15.47 -6.55
N SER A 20 10.81 -14.28 -7.16
CA SER A 20 11.98 -13.76 -7.88
C SER A 20 12.87 -12.84 -7.05
N CYS A 21 12.57 -12.68 -5.74
CA CYS A 21 13.37 -11.84 -4.86
C CYS A 21 14.63 -12.56 -4.38
N ASP A 22 15.67 -11.79 -4.09
CA ASP A 22 16.83 -12.30 -3.35
C ASP A 22 16.43 -12.73 -1.92
N PRO A 23 17.21 -13.57 -1.24
CA PRO A 23 16.85 -14.12 0.07
C PRO A 23 16.59 -13.04 1.14
N VAL A 24 17.34 -11.94 1.13
CA VAL A 24 17.21 -10.86 2.11
C VAL A 24 15.89 -10.10 1.91
N THR A 25 15.59 -9.76 0.68
CA THR A 25 14.33 -9.10 0.30
C THR A 25 13.14 -10.00 0.60
N LYS A 26 13.24 -11.30 0.26
CA LYS A 26 12.20 -12.29 0.57
C LYS A 26 11.96 -12.39 2.08
N ALA A 27 13.01 -12.53 2.90
CA ALA A 27 12.88 -12.60 4.36
C ALA A 27 12.18 -11.38 4.96
N LYS A 28 12.48 -10.17 4.46
CA LYS A 28 11.80 -8.94 4.88
C LYS A 28 10.32 -8.93 4.50
N ALA A 29 9.97 -9.37 3.31
CA ALA A 29 8.59 -9.42 2.84
C ALA A 29 7.77 -10.49 3.59
N MET A 30 8.40 -11.62 3.96
CA MET A 30 7.75 -12.69 4.72
C MET A 30 7.29 -12.25 6.13
N GLN A 31 7.80 -11.14 6.66
CA GLN A 31 7.33 -10.58 7.94
C GLN A 31 5.83 -10.24 7.94
N VAL A 32 5.20 -10.09 6.78
CA VAL A 32 3.75 -9.90 6.68
C VAL A 32 2.96 -11.11 7.22
N ILE A 33 3.54 -12.31 7.21
CA ILE A 33 2.91 -13.53 7.75
C ILE A 33 2.78 -13.43 9.27
N GLU A 34 3.79 -12.88 9.95
CA GLU A 34 3.78 -12.66 11.40
C GLU A 34 3.01 -11.40 11.81
N ARG A 35 2.92 -10.43 10.90
CA ARG A 35 2.28 -9.13 11.13
C ARG A 35 1.30 -8.78 9.99
N PRO A 36 0.25 -9.58 9.82
CA PRO A 36 -0.71 -9.39 8.73
C PRO A 36 -1.58 -8.15 8.93
N PHE A 37 -2.22 -7.74 7.86
CA PHE A 37 -3.32 -6.79 7.91
C PHE A 37 -4.66 -7.54 8.02
N LEU A 38 -5.59 -6.99 8.78
CA LEU A 38 -7.00 -7.30 8.61
C LEU A 38 -7.43 -6.61 7.31
N VAL A 39 -7.85 -7.41 6.32
CA VAL A 39 -8.24 -6.89 5.01
C VAL A 39 -9.73 -7.10 4.79
N VAL A 40 -10.45 -6.00 4.79
CA VAL A 40 -11.89 -5.95 4.56
C VAL A 40 -12.17 -5.53 3.13
N ARG A 41 -13.09 -6.21 2.45
CA ARG A 41 -13.60 -5.77 1.15
C ARG A 41 -14.68 -4.71 1.40
N ALA A 42 -14.47 -3.52 0.87
CA ALA A 42 -15.53 -2.52 0.79
C ALA A 42 -16.48 -2.98 -0.33
N ALA A 43 -17.54 -3.68 0.04
CA ALA A 43 -18.53 -4.15 -0.92
C ALA A 43 -19.26 -2.93 -1.48
N GLY A 44 -19.30 -2.79 -2.81
CA GLY A 44 -20.02 -1.90 -3.71
C GLY A 44 -21.18 -1.01 -3.23
N SER A 45 -21.16 -0.57 -2.01
CA SER A 45 -22.23 0.12 -1.28
C SER A 45 -22.33 1.61 -1.58
N GLY A 46 -21.68 2.10 -2.65
CA GLY A 46 -21.77 3.53 -2.97
C GLY A 46 -21.05 4.46 -1.98
N MET A 47 -20.31 3.94 -1.02
CA MET A 47 -19.41 4.78 -0.22
C MET A 47 -18.22 5.19 -1.10
N GLU A 48 -18.35 6.36 -1.68
CA GLU A 48 -17.28 6.97 -2.45
C GLU A 48 -16.04 7.21 -1.56
N GLY A 49 -14.85 6.96 -2.11
CA GLY A 49 -13.58 7.24 -1.43
C GLY A 49 -13.01 6.16 -0.53
N SER A 50 -13.77 5.11 -0.19
CA SER A 50 -13.27 4.00 0.65
C SER A 50 -12.36 3.02 -0.11
N GLY A 51 -12.36 3.05 -1.45
CA GLY A 51 -11.67 2.08 -2.30
C GLY A 51 -12.35 0.70 -2.31
N ASP A 52 -11.68 -0.27 -2.92
CA ASP A 52 -12.16 -1.66 -3.01
C ASP A 52 -11.85 -2.49 -1.74
N LEU A 53 -10.79 -2.12 -1.03
CA LEU A 53 -10.29 -2.80 0.17
C LEU A 53 -9.91 -1.79 1.25
N LEU A 54 -10.11 -2.20 2.51
CA LEU A 54 -9.50 -1.55 3.67
C LEU A 54 -8.49 -2.51 4.28
N ALA A 55 -7.24 -2.10 4.42
CA ALA A 55 -6.20 -2.85 5.09
C ALA A 55 -5.85 -2.17 6.41
N LEU A 56 -6.13 -2.84 7.53
CA LEU A 56 -6.00 -2.29 8.88
C LEU A 56 -5.00 -3.11 9.70
N ARG A 57 -4.17 -2.41 10.45
CA ARG A 57 -3.32 -3.01 11.48
C ARG A 57 -2.85 -1.95 12.47
N GLY A 58 -3.21 -2.10 13.74
CA GLY A 58 -2.85 -1.14 14.79
C GLY A 58 -3.36 0.26 14.46
N ASP A 59 -2.43 1.20 14.37
CA ASP A 59 -2.67 2.61 14.01
C ASP A 59 -2.66 2.91 12.51
N ILE A 60 -2.57 1.88 11.65
CA ILE A 60 -2.49 2.03 10.20
C ILE A 60 -3.79 1.55 9.56
N CYS A 61 -4.38 2.41 8.73
CA CYS A 61 -5.46 2.06 7.83
C CYS A 61 -5.16 2.59 6.42
N PHE A 62 -5.19 1.69 5.44
CA PHE A 62 -5.06 2.00 4.03
C PHE A 62 -6.37 1.72 3.31
N PRO A 63 -7.12 2.72 2.88
CA PRO A 63 -8.11 2.56 1.80
C PRO A 63 -7.35 2.24 0.50
N ILE A 64 -7.74 1.17 -0.19
CA ILE A 64 -7.01 0.69 -1.38
C ILE A 64 -7.99 0.56 -2.55
N GLU A 65 -7.75 1.31 -3.60
CA GLU A 65 -8.41 1.14 -4.90
C GLU A 65 -7.59 0.18 -5.76
N VAL A 66 -8.24 -0.84 -6.31
CA VAL A 66 -7.59 -1.91 -7.08
C VAL A 66 -7.86 -1.73 -8.57
N LYS A 67 -6.81 -1.59 -9.35
CA LYS A 67 -6.90 -1.54 -10.82
C LYS A 67 -6.09 -2.66 -11.44
N SER A 68 -6.56 -3.18 -12.57
CA SER A 68 -5.80 -4.18 -13.33
C SER A 68 -5.98 -3.98 -14.83
N SER A 69 -4.87 -4.12 -15.58
CA SER A 69 -4.86 -3.96 -17.03
C SER A 69 -3.80 -4.86 -17.66
N LYS A 70 -3.87 -5.03 -18.98
CA LYS A 70 -2.77 -5.56 -19.81
C LYS A 70 -1.79 -4.48 -20.25
N LYS A 71 -2.14 -3.18 -20.08
CA LYS A 71 -1.31 -2.05 -20.45
C LYS A 71 -0.52 -1.55 -19.24
N PRO A 72 0.74 -1.11 -19.40
CA PRO A 72 1.54 -0.60 -18.28
C PRO A 72 1.03 0.74 -17.75
N LYS A 73 0.31 1.51 -18.57
CA LYS A 73 -0.25 2.82 -18.20
C LYS A 73 -1.76 2.81 -18.19
N LEU A 74 -2.36 3.44 -17.17
CA LEU A 74 -3.79 3.63 -17.03
C LEU A 74 -4.07 5.08 -16.65
N TYR A 75 -4.74 5.81 -17.53
CA TYR A 75 -5.13 7.19 -17.31
C TYR A 75 -6.47 7.24 -16.58
N LEU A 76 -6.56 8.12 -15.57
CA LEU A 76 -7.80 8.31 -14.82
C LEU A 76 -8.71 9.28 -15.58
N SER A 77 -9.94 8.83 -15.87
CA SER A 77 -10.95 9.63 -16.58
C SER A 77 -12.36 9.19 -16.19
N GLY A 78 -13.34 10.08 -16.34
CA GLY A 78 -14.71 9.80 -15.97
C GLY A 78 -14.82 9.24 -14.55
N ARG A 79 -15.53 8.14 -14.37
CA ARG A 79 -15.74 7.50 -13.07
C ARG A 79 -14.42 7.24 -12.29
N THR A 80 -13.33 6.90 -12.96
CA THR A 80 -12.06 6.67 -12.25
C THR A 80 -11.43 7.96 -11.76
N TRP A 81 -11.69 9.07 -12.42
CA TRP A 81 -11.33 10.39 -11.94
C TRP A 81 -12.14 10.78 -10.70
N ASP A 82 -13.45 10.55 -10.72
CA ASP A 82 -14.34 10.84 -9.59
C ASP A 82 -13.94 10.01 -8.36
N GLN A 83 -13.62 8.72 -8.55
CA GLN A 83 -13.06 7.87 -7.49
C GLN A 83 -11.77 8.44 -6.89
N TYR A 84 -10.86 8.94 -7.73
CA TYR A 84 -9.63 9.55 -7.27
C TYR A 84 -9.89 10.81 -6.42
N GLN A 85 -10.80 11.68 -6.85
CA GLN A 85 -11.19 12.87 -6.10
C GLN A 85 -11.82 12.51 -4.74
N SER A 86 -12.69 11.50 -4.73
CA SER A 86 -13.31 11.01 -3.50
C SER A 86 -12.27 10.42 -2.53
N MET A 87 -11.26 9.72 -3.03
CA MET A 87 -10.16 9.22 -2.20
C MET A 87 -9.33 10.35 -1.58
N ILE A 88 -9.08 11.44 -2.32
CA ILE A 88 -8.41 12.64 -1.77
C ILE A 88 -9.26 13.24 -0.66
N TYR A 89 -10.54 13.45 -0.92
CA TYR A 89 -11.46 14.06 0.05
C TYR A 89 -11.53 13.25 1.34
N GLU A 90 -11.79 11.95 1.26
CA GLU A 90 -11.87 11.07 2.43
C GLU A 90 -10.51 10.93 3.13
N GLY A 91 -9.44 10.82 2.37
CA GLY A 91 -8.09 10.73 2.93
C GLY A 91 -7.70 11.97 3.74
N LYS A 92 -8.06 13.17 3.26
CA LYS A 92 -7.84 14.43 4.00
C LYS A 92 -8.72 14.52 5.24
N ARG A 93 -10.00 14.22 5.09
CA ARG A 93 -10.98 14.33 6.17
C ARG A 93 -10.73 13.36 7.32
N CYS A 94 -10.28 12.16 7.01
CA CYS A 94 -10.08 11.08 7.97
C CYS A 94 -8.59 10.87 8.33
N GLU A 95 -7.69 11.70 7.83
CA GLU A 95 -6.22 11.58 8.02
C GLU A 95 -5.68 10.20 7.63
N LEU A 96 -6.20 9.64 6.53
CA LEU A 96 -5.81 8.35 5.99
C LEU A 96 -4.85 8.51 4.80
N MET A 97 -4.10 7.45 4.50
CA MET A 97 -3.29 7.35 3.30
C MET A 97 -3.96 6.40 2.30
N PRO A 98 -4.75 6.92 1.34
CA PRO A 98 -5.33 6.08 0.31
C PRO A 98 -4.25 5.61 -0.66
N LEU A 99 -4.41 4.37 -1.15
CA LEU A 99 -3.49 3.72 -2.05
C LEU A 99 -4.19 3.27 -3.33
N TYR A 100 -3.45 3.27 -4.43
CA TYR A 100 -3.77 2.47 -5.61
C TYR A 100 -2.91 1.20 -5.62
N ALA A 101 -3.54 0.06 -5.87
CA ALA A 101 -2.85 -1.18 -6.17
C ALA A 101 -3.10 -1.53 -7.64
N TYR A 102 -2.07 -1.38 -8.48
CA TYR A 102 -2.17 -1.58 -9.92
C TYR A 102 -1.51 -2.88 -10.34
N ARG A 103 -2.29 -3.76 -10.96
CA ARG A 103 -1.84 -5.06 -11.47
C ARG A 103 -1.63 -5.03 -12.97
N LEU A 104 -0.43 -5.41 -13.42
CA LEU A 104 -0.15 -5.68 -14.84
C LEU A 104 -0.35 -7.17 -15.12
N LYS A 105 -1.41 -7.52 -15.88
CA LYS A 105 -1.83 -8.92 -16.09
C LYS A 105 -0.83 -9.78 -16.86
N SER A 106 0.06 -9.18 -17.63
CA SER A 106 1.05 -9.88 -18.46
C SER A 106 2.32 -10.28 -17.71
N VAL A 107 2.49 -9.83 -16.45
CA VAL A 107 3.70 -10.05 -15.66
C VAL A 107 3.53 -11.26 -14.74
N ARG A 108 4.53 -12.14 -14.71
CA ARG A 108 4.64 -13.24 -13.76
C ARG A 108 5.36 -12.77 -12.48
N GLY A 109 5.07 -13.42 -11.35
CA GLY A 109 5.64 -13.03 -10.06
C GLY A 109 4.95 -11.81 -9.47
N ASP A 110 5.70 -10.80 -9.02
CA ASP A 110 5.11 -9.56 -8.47
C ASP A 110 4.60 -8.64 -9.57
N SER A 111 3.37 -8.91 -9.99
CA SER A 111 2.64 -8.13 -11.00
C SER A 111 1.99 -6.85 -10.44
N TRP A 112 2.15 -6.56 -9.15
CA TRP A 112 1.51 -5.46 -8.46
C TRP A 112 2.44 -4.28 -8.25
N ARG A 113 1.87 -3.07 -8.36
CA ARG A 113 2.53 -1.81 -8.00
C ARG A 113 1.63 -0.99 -7.11
N ILE A 114 2.22 -0.42 -6.08
CA ILE A 114 1.52 0.40 -5.09
C ILE A 114 1.91 1.86 -5.29
N PHE A 115 0.91 2.73 -5.25
CA PHE A 115 1.04 4.18 -5.28
C PHE A 115 0.23 4.77 -4.12
N ARG A 116 0.70 5.86 -3.55
CA ARG A 116 -0.11 6.66 -2.63
C ARG A 116 -0.88 7.76 -3.38
N VAL A 117 -2.02 8.12 -2.86
CA VAL A 117 -2.73 9.34 -3.23
C VAL A 117 -2.22 10.46 -2.34
N ASP A 118 -1.89 11.62 -2.93
CA ASP A 118 -1.49 12.78 -2.15
C ASP A 118 -2.70 13.41 -1.47
N VAL A 119 -2.72 13.37 -0.16
CA VAL A 119 -3.76 13.97 0.70
C VAL A 119 -3.21 15.11 1.54
N GLY A 120 -1.98 15.55 1.24
CA GLY A 120 -1.28 16.54 2.04
C GLY A 120 -0.50 15.93 3.20
N ARG A 121 -0.29 16.70 4.25
CA ARG A 121 0.55 16.30 5.38
C ARG A 121 -0.18 15.31 6.28
N LEU A 122 0.44 14.14 6.45
CA LEU A 122 0.03 13.14 7.42
C LEU A 122 1.04 13.11 8.58
N SER A 123 0.58 12.75 9.78
CA SER A 123 1.39 12.65 10.98
C SER A 123 1.84 11.21 11.28
N GLY A 124 2.69 11.04 12.27
CA GLY A 124 3.11 9.75 12.79
C GLY A 124 3.73 8.83 11.75
N ARG A 125 3.36 7.56 11.82
CA ARG A 125 3.88 6.52 10.93
C ARG A 125 3.47 6.75 9.47
N LEU A 126 2.26 7.22 9.22
CA LEU A 126 1.80 7.55 7.87
C LEU A 126 2.66 8.66 7.26
N GLY A 127 3.03 9.69 8.03
CA GLY A 127 3.93 10.75 7.58
C GLY A 127 5.32 10.25 7.18
N ILE A 128 5.83 9.18 7.80
CA ILE A 128 7.08 8.53 7.39
C ILE A 128 6.88 7.77 6.08
N LEU A 129 5.76 7.08 5.93
CA LEU A 129 5.44 6.28 4.74
C LEU A 129 5.21 7.16 3.50
N THR A 130 4.71 8.40 3.64
CA THR A 130 4.55 9.33 2.50
C THR A 130 5.85 9.61 1.76
N ARG A 131 6.98 9.56 2.44
CA ARG A 131 8.31 9.78 1.85
C ARG A 131 8.87 8.55 1.14
N ARG A 132 8.25 7.40 1.30
CA ARG A 132 8.76 6.11 0.83
C ARG A 132 7.89 5.49 -0.26
N ILE A 133 6.57 5.69 -0.19
CA ILE A 133 5.62 5.17 -1.17
C ILE A 133 5.45 6.22 -2.26
N PRO A 134 5.67 5.87 -3.56
CA PRO A 134 5.57 6.84 -4.64
C PRO A 134 4.14 7.35 -4.81
N GLU A 135 4.02 8.61 -5.21
CA GLU A 135 2.76 9.19 -5.68
C GLU A 135 2.42 8.68 -7.08
N LEU A 136 1.16 8.90 -7.49
CA LEU A 136 0.79 8.74 -8.88
C LEU A 136 1.56 9.77 -9.73
N PRO A 137 2.22 9.35 -10.82
CA PRO A 137 2.82 10.29 -11.75
C PRO A 137 1.77 11.18 -12.40
N LEU A 138 2.19 12.36 -12.86
CA LEU A 138 1.32 13.34 -13.50
C LEU A 138 1.61 13.40 -15.00
N THR A 139 0.54 13.55 -15.78
CA THR A 139 0.66 13.90 -17.21
C THR A 139 1.18 15.32 -17.38
N ARG A 140 1.51 15.72 -18.61
CA ARG A 140 1.91 17.11 -18.93
C ARG A 140 0.85 18.14 -18.49
N ASN A 141 -0.42 17.75 -18.46
CA ASN A 141 -1.54 18.60 -18.03
C ASN A 141 -1.85 18.46 -16.54
N GLY A 142 -0.94 17.91 -15.74
CA GLY A 142 -1.10 17.76 -14.29
C GLY A 142 -2.15 16.72 -13.84
N LYS A 143 -2.63 15.85 -14.73
CA LYS A 143 -3.58 14.79 -14.36
C LYS A 143 -2.85 13.53 -13.90
N PRO A 144 -3.19 12.93 -12.75
CA PRO A 144 -2.58 11.70 -12.28
C PRO A 144 -2.96 10.51 -13.18
N PHE A 145 -2.04 9.57 -13.28
CA PHE A 145 -2.26 8.30 -13.94
C PHE A 145 -1.45 7.20 -13.26
N LEU A 146 -1.76 5.96 -13.54
CA LEU A 146 -1.00 4.80 -13.06
C LEU A 146 0.03 4.43 -14.13
N ASP A 147 1.29 4.41 -13.77
CA ASP A 147 2.39 3.89 -14.59
C ASP A 147 3.05 2.74 -13.83
N TRP A 148 2.87 1.52 -14.32
CA TRP A 148 3.35 0.33 -13.62
C TRP A 148 4.85 0.37 -13.34
N GLU A 149 5.64 0.95 -14.25
CA GLU A 149 7.09 1.05 -14.08
C GLU A 149 7.51 1.99 -12.93
N GLN A 150 6.67 2.96 -12.58
CA GLN A 150 6.96 3.96 -11.55
C GLN A 150 6.40 3.60 -10.17
N GLY A 151 5.63 2.52 -10.08
CA GLY A 151 5.03 2.09 -8.81
C GLY A 151 5.98 1.26 -7.94
N MET A 152 5.70 1.25 -6.64
CA MET A 152 6.43 0.40 -5.69
C MET A 152 6.00 -1.06 -5.83
N PRO A 153 6.90 -2.02 -6.07
CA PRO A 153 6.57 -3.43 -6.04
C PRO A 153 5.89 -3.86 -4.73
N LEU A 154 4.91 -4.76 -4.82
CA LEU A 154 4.15 -5.20 -3.63
C LEU A 154 5.04 -5.84 -2.56
N HIS A 155 6.05 -6.64 -2.97
CA HIS A 155 7.00 -7.22 -2.01
C HIS A 155 7.81 -6.16 -1.24
N GLN A 156 8.14 -5.02 -1.89
CA GLN A 156 8.80 -3.90 -1.23
C GLN A 156 7.83 -3.15 -0.29
N PHE A 157 6.58 -2.97 -0.72
CA PHE A 157 5.56 -2.35 0.11
C PHE A 157 5.32 -3.13 1.40
N ILE A 158 5.08 -4.45 1.32
CA ILE A 158 4.89 -5.28 2.53
C ILE A 158 6.14 -5.30 3.41
N SER A 159 7.35 -5.35 2.83
CA SER A 159 8.61 -5.23 3.57
C SER A 159 8.71 -3.90 4.33
N LEU A 160 8.27 -2.80 3.71
CA LEU A 160 8.30 -1.47 4.30
C LEU A 160 7.31 -1.34 5.46
N VAL A 161 6.06 -1.74 5.25
CA VAL A 161 4.97 -1.52 6.22
C VAL A 161 4.98 -2.55 7.36
N CYS A 162 5.60 -3.74 7.17
CA CYS A 162 5.65 -4.78 8.19
C CYS A 162 6.90 -4.71 9.09
N ARG A 163 7.83 -3.80 8.85
CA ARG A 163 8.97 -3.60 9.76
C ARG A 163 8.49 -3.36 11.19
N LYS A 164 9.09 -4.07 12.14
CA LYS A 164 8.93 -3.75 13.56
C LYS A 164 9.50 -2.35 13.76
N SER A 165 8.72 -1.48 14.36
CA SER A 165 9.22 -0.19 14.86
C SER A 165 10.28 -0.51 15.90
N THR A 166 11.53 -0.11 15.67
CA THR A 166 12.58 -0.12 16.72
C THR A 166 12.39 1.10 17.62
N THR A 167 11.16 1.31 18.10
CA THR A 167 10.97 2.23 19.22
C THR A 167 11.56 1.51 20.43
N PRO A 168 12.55 2.09 21.14
CA PRO A 168 13.06 1.47 22.36
C PRO A 168 11.88 1.31 23.31
N THR A 169 11.59 0.11 23.74
CA THR A 169 10.62 -0.15 24.79
C THR A 169 11.15 0.52 26.06
N LEU A 170 10.28 1.12 26.87
CA LEU A 170 10.66 1.75 28.15
C LEU A 170 11.58 0.85 29.00
N GLU A 171 11.44 -0.47 28.91
CA GLU A 171 12.34 -1.45 29.52
C GLU A 171 13.80 -1.40 29.02
N SER A 172 14.05 -0.95 27.78
CA SER A 172 15.40 -0.80 27.24
C SER A 172 16.08 0.51 27.69
N LEU A 173 15.30 1.49 28.10
CA LEU A 173 15.79 2.75 28.67
C LEU A 173 16.20 2.57 30.15
N ASP A 174 15.47 1.78 30.92
CA ASP A 174 15.76 1.48 32.31
C ASP A 174 17.10 0.73 32.52
N LYS A 175 17.49 -0.10 31.55
CA LYS A 175 18.79 -0.80 31.57
C LYS A 175 20.00 0.09 31.26
N ARG A 176 19.80 1.27 30.64
CA ARG A 176 20.88 2.22 30.35
C ARG A 176 21.11 3.23 31.46
N ILE A 177 20.17 3.37 32.39
CA ILE A 177 20.27 4.30 33.53
C ILE A 177 20.91 3.61 34.77
N LYS A 178 21.01 2.27 34.76
CA LYS A 178 21.56 1.46 35.86
C LYS A 178 23.02 0.99 35.64
N ASN A 179 23.68 1.46 34.60
CA ASN A 179 25.12 1.34 34.36
C ASN A 179 25.73 2.74 34.27
#